data_560ebc2b0f88245a4466a0941fbe8d28
#
_entry.id   560ebc2b0f88245a4466a0941fbe8d28
#
_cell.length_a   1.000
_cell.length_b   1.000
_cell.length_c   1.000
_cell.angle_alpha   90.00
_cell.angle_beta   90.00
_cell.angle_gamma   90.00
#
_symmetry.space_group_name_H-M   'P 1'
#
loop_
_entity.id
_entity.type
_entity.pdbx_description
1 polymer ?
#
loop_
_entity_poly.entity_id
_entity_poly.type
_entity_poly.pdbx_seq_one_letter_code
_entity_poly.pdbx_strand_id
1 'polypeptide(L)'
;MAYNTLFTQGPANVDSLLATTRSTILKMGDYLQDQVFTKIALLRWLQKEAQVTKQGGASILVPMLYAKANGFKAYAGDEVIDTTGSEGITVSQATWRNYGGPVTITGTEIRQNAGEKLFDLVKAKTEQSMMTLKDRINIDFFQSTQDAKKVQALPILVDATSTVQDVNSTTSSWWQAQVITGGSFAARGQADMRNARDLIMQAGQGGSSGPSLVLTTRLIYELYEASLVQGIRYESRDAGDASFGSLKWSTANVDFDPNVATGEMYLLPSDALKLVVHSDAAMTLGEFKEPVDQDIRTAKLLAMLNLVTTNRRRLAKITSITA
;
A
#
# COMPACT_ATOMS: atom_id res chain seq x y z
N MET A 1 34.04 -44.48 -27.50
CA MET A 1 33.94 -43.06 -27.85
C MET A 1 32.55 -42.51 -27.52
N ALA A 2 32.07 -42.67 -26.31
CA ALA A 2 30.73 -42.13 -25.91
C ALA A 2 30.75 -41.34 -24.61
N TYR A 3 31.92 -41.07 -24.04
CA TYR A 3 32.05 -40.33 -22.79
C TYR A 3 32.22 -38.82 -22.92
N ASN A 4 32.43 -38.30 -24.12
CA ASN A 4 32.79 -36.90 -24.33
C ASN A 4 31.61 -35.98 -24.68
N THR A 5 30.44 -36.55 -24.94
CA THR A 5 29.24 -35.74 -25.28
C THR A 5 28.39 -35.35 -24.09
N LEU A 6 28.58 -36.01 -22.93
CA LEU A 6 27.82 -35.69 -21.70
C LEU A 6 28.33 -34.45 -20.93
N PHE A 7 29.61 -34.09 -21.14
CA PHE A 7 30.20 -32.95 -20.42
C PHE A 7 30.18 -31.64 -21.21
N THR A 8 29.95 -31.67 -22.52
CA THR A 8 29.91 -30.45 -23.36
C THR A 8 28.53 -29.80 -23.43
N GLN A 9 27.47 -30.44 -22.97
CA GLN A 9 26.13 -29.86 -22.97
C GLN A 9 25.66 -29.30 -21.63
N GLY A 10 26.37 -29.58 -20.52
CA GLY A 10 25.95 -29.19 -19.20
C GLY A 10 25.87 -27.66 -18.94
N PRO A 11 26.92 -26.89 -19.20
CA PRO A 11 26.92 -25.47 -18.90
C PRO A 11 26.03 -24.63 -19.83
N ALA A 12 26.01 -24.95 -21.13
CA ALA A 12 25.23 -24.18 -22.11
C ALA A 12 23.73 -24.34 -21.94
N ASN A 13 23.26 -25.54 -21.54
CA ASN A 13 21.83 -25.76 -21.26
C ASN A 13 21.38 -25.13 -19.97
N VAL A 14 22.21 -25.08 -18.95
CA VAL A 14 21.87 -24.43 -17.67
C VAL A 14 21.78 -22.90 -17.84
N ASP A 15 22.71 -22.32 -18.59
CA ASP A 15 22.69 -20.88 -18.86
C ASP A 15 21.53 -20.47 -19.79
N SER A 16 21.19 -21.31 -20.79
CA SER A 16 20.01 -21.06 -21.63
C SER A 16 18.70 -21.24 -20.88
N LEU A 17 18.62 -22.21 -19.97
CA LEU A 17 17.45 -22.41 -19.10
C LEU A 17 17.30 -21.26 -18.11
N LEU A 18 18.38 -20.80 -17.50
CA LEU A 18 18.41 -19.61 -16.65
C LEU A 18 18.06 -18.34 -17.41
N ALA A 19 18.57 -18.18 -18.65
CA ALA A 19 18.20 -17.06 -19.50
C ALA A 19 16.74 -17.09 -19.91
N THR A 20 16.19 -18.26 -20.22
CA THR A 20 14.77 -18.44 -20.53
C THR A 20 13.91 -18.21 -19.31
N THR A 21 14.32 -18.73 -18.16
CA THR A 21 13.66 -18.50 -16.86
C THR A 21 13.68 -17.02 -16.50
N ARG A 22 14.80 -16.34 -16.70
CA ARG A 22 14.93 -14.88 -16.50
C ARG A 22 13.97 -14.10 -17.41
N SER A 23 13.92 -14.43 -18.71
CA SER A 23 13.01 -13.74 -19.64
C SER A 23 11.53 -14.01 -19.29
N THR A 24 11.22 -15.19 -18.79
CA THR A 24 9.89 -15.56 -18.33
C THR A 24 9.54 -14.88 -17.01
N ILE A 25 10.48 -14.82 -16.05
CA ILE A 25 10.30 -14.10 -14.77
C ILE A 25 10.19 -12.60 -15.01
N LEU A 26 10.95 -12.02 -15.93
CA LEU A 26 10.82 -10.60 -16.31
C LEU A 26 9.48 -10.30 -16.98
N LYS A 27 8.96 -11.23 -17.80
CA LYS A 27 7.59 -11.13 -18.34
C LYS A 27 6.52 -11.40 -17.30
N MET A 28 6.81 -12.23 -16.30
CA MET A 28 5.93 -12.49 -15.15
C MET A 28 5.97 -11.38 -14.10
N GLY A 29 6.88 -10.41 -14.20
CA GLY A 29 6.96 -9.28 -13.28
C GLY A 29 5.65 -8.52 -13.17
N ASP A 30 4.97 -8.27 -14.25
CA ASP A 30 3.64 -7.65 -14.27
C ASP A 30 2.54 -8.59 -13.73
N TYR A 31 2.63 -9.87 -14.04
CA TYR A 31 1.68 -10.89 -13.56
C TYR A 31 1.86 -11.20 -12.07
N LEU A 32 3.10 -11.25 -11.59
CA LEU A 32 3.41 -11.44 -10.17
C LEU A 32 3.06 -10.22 -9.32
N GLN A 33 3.08 -9.00 -9.87
CA GLN A 33 2.53 -7.82 -9.19
C GLN A 33 1.05 -8.01 -8.87
N ASP A 34 0.24 -8.53 -9.79
CA ASP A 34 -1.18 -8.77 -9.57
C ASP A 34 -1.43 -9.85 -8.50
N GLN A 35 -0.66 -10.93 -8.49
CA GLN A 35 -0.76 -11.97 -7.45
C GLN A 35 -0.27 -11.51 -6.08
N VAL A 36 0.72 -10.66 -6.05
CA VAL A 36 1.29 -10.12 -4.81
C VAL A 36 0.26 -9.26 -4.08
N PHE A 37 -0.52 -8.43 -4.75
CA PHE A 37 -1.46 -7.50 -4.12
C PHE A 37 -2.83 -8.11 -3.76
N THR A 38 -3.11 -9.37 -4.06
CA THR A 38 -4.44 -9.97 -3.86
C THR A 38 -4.75 -10.46 -2.45
N LYS A 39 -3.76 -10.73 -1.61
CA LYS A 39 -3.95 -11.39 -0.29
C LYS A 39 -4.04 -10.44 0.92
N ILE A 40 -3.63 -9.17 0.81
CA ILE A 40 -3.57 -8.19 1.89
C ILE A 40 -4.61 -7.11 1.66
N ALA A 41 -5.46 -6.84 2.66
CA ALA A 41 -6.63 -5.96 2.50
C ALA A 41 -6.29 -4.57 1.97
N LEU A 42 -5.30 -3.90 2.57
CA LEU A 42 -4.88 -2.55 2.17
C LEU A 42 -4.28 -2.51 0.77
N LEU A 43 -3.34 -3.41 0.46
CA LEU A 43 -2.67 -3.43 -0.84
C LEU A 43 -3.63 -3.83 -1.96
N ARG A 44 -4.51 -4.80 -1.70
CA ARG A 44 -5.56 -5.21 -2.64
C ARG A 44 -6.49 -4.05 -2.99
N TRP A 45 -6.91 -3.29 -1.97
CA TRP A 45 -7.74 -2.12 -2.19
C TRP A 45 -7.01 -1.03 -3.00
N LEU A 46 -5.75 -0.72 -2.67
CA LEU A 46 -4.93 0.24 -3.42
C LEU A 46 -4.79 -0.15 -4.90
N GLN A 47 -4.64 -1.43 -5.18
CA GLN A 47 -4.57 -1.94 -6.55
C GLN A 47 -5.93 -1.85 -7.27
N LYS A 48 -7.01 -2.24 -6.61
CA LYS A 48 -8.37 -2.20 -7.16
C LYS A 48 -8.78 -0.78 -7.53
N GLU A 49 -8.45 0.19 -6.69
CA GLU A 49 -8.76 1.61 -6.90
C GLU A 49 -7.74 2.32 -7.81
N ALA A 50 -6.82 1.58 -8.45
CA ALA A 50 -5.76 2.11 -9.31
C ALA A 50 -4.89 3.20 -8.64
N GLN A 51 -4.69 3.10 -7.32
CA GLN A 51 -3.90 4.05 -6.53
C GLN A 51 -2.41 3.67 -6.43
N VAL A 52 -1.97 2.69 -7.21
CA VAL A 52 -0.55 2.34 -7.35
C VAL A 52 0.02 3.12 -8.52
N THR A 53 0.93 4.06 -8.23
CA THR A 53 1.56 4.90 -9.26
C THR A 53 3.04 4.59 -9.39
N LYS A 54 3.55 4.56 -10.64
CA LYS A 54 4.99 4.40 -10.91
C LYS A 54 5.59 5.78 -11.12
N GLN A 55 6.63 6.11 -10.36
CA GLN A 55 7.38 7.35 -10.49
C GLN A 55 8.89 7.06 -10.46
N GLY A 56 9.68 7.98 -10.99
CA GLY A 56 11.13 7.99 -10.87
C GLY A 56 11.59 9.25 -10.13
N GLY A 57 12.92 9.41 -9.95
CA GLY A 57 13.52 10.57 -9.35
C GLY A 57 14.06 10.32 -7.93
N ALA A 58 14.74 11.31 -7.38
CA ALA A 58 15.40 11.22 -6.06
C ALA A 58 14.41 11.18 -4.89
N SER A 59 13.24 11.77 -5.04
CA SER A 59 12.18 11.83 -4.03
C SER A 59 10.80 11.88 -4.67
N ILE A 60 9.78 11.58 -3.89
CA ILE A 60 8.38 11.65 -4.31
C ILE A 60 7.87 13.05 -3.95
N LEU A 61 7.49 13.82 -4.95
CA LEU A 61 6.97 15.17 -4.78
C LEU A 61 5.46 15.17 -4.99
N VAL A 62 4.73 15.72 -4.02
CA VAL A 62 3.27 15.86 -4.08
C VAL A 62 2.90 17.34 -3.97
N PRO A 63 2.46 17.98 -5.06
CA PRO A 63 2.02 19.36 -5.02
C PRO A 63 0.68 19.46 -4.26
N MET A 64 0.55 20.51 -3.43
CA MET A 64 -0.61 20.71 -2.56
C MET A 64 -1.03 22.16 -2.56
N LEU A 65 -2.34 22.37 -2.50
CA LEU A 65 -2.95 23.68 -2.27
C LEU A 65 -3.30 23.78 -0.77
N TYR A 66 -2.66 24.71 -0.05
CA TYR A 66 -2.84 24.82 1.41
C TYR A 66 -3.63 26.04 1.87
N ALA A 67 -3.75 27.06 1.03
CA ALA A 67 -4.47 28.28 1.36
C ALA A 67 -5.38 28.72 0.21
N LYS A 68 -6.40 29.46 0.55
CA LYS A 68 -7.25 30.14 -0.44
C LYS A 68 -6.54 31.42 -0.91
N ALA A 69 -6.76 31.82 -2.16
CA ALA A 69 -6.28 33.11 -2.65
C ALA A 69 -6.99 34.25 -1.90
N ASN A 70 -6.22 35.28 -1.55
CA ASN A 70 -6.73 36.50 -0.94
C ASN A 70 -7.32 37.41 -2.01
N GLY A 71 -8.07 38.42 -1.58
CA GLY A 71 -8.57 39.47 -2.49
C GLY A 71 -9.91 39.17 -3.18
N PHE A 72 -10.45 37.95 -3.06
CA PHE A 72 -11.78 37.65 -3.60
C PHE A 72 -12.86 38.17 -2.66
N LYS A 73 -13.56 39.20 -3.04
CA LYS A 73 -14.68 39.83 -2.33
C LYS A 73 -15.80 40.20 -3.30
N ALA A 74 -17.02 40.32 -2.77
CA ALA A 74 -18.06 41.05 -3.50
C ALA A 74 -17.73 42.54 -3.44
N TYR A 75 -17.85 43.23 -4.57
CA TYR A 75 -17.51 44.65 -4.68
C TYR A 75 -18.64 45.47 -5.37
N ALA A 76 -18.78 46.71 -4.99
CA ALA A 76 -19.56 47.67 -5.71
C ALA A 76 -18.70 48.30 -6.84
N GLY A 77 -19.29 48.79 -7.88
CA GLY A 77 -18.61 49.09 -9.17
C GLY A 77 -17.39 50.05 -9.11
N ASP A 78 -17.20 50.81 -8.03
CA ASP A 78 -16.12 51.76 -7.81
C ASP A 78 -15.10 51.34 -6.71
N GLU A 79 -15.28 50.16 -6.11
CA GLU A 79 -14.35 49.64 -5.09
C GLU A 79 -13.07 49.11 -5.72
N VAL A 80 -11.96 49.36 -5.03
CA VAL A 80 -10.65 48.81 -5.39
C VAL A 80 -10.58 47.34 -5.08
N ILE A 81 -10.22 46.50 -6.06
CA ILE A 81 -9.94 45.12 -5.89
C ILE A 81 -8.47 44.95 -5.43
N ASP A 82 -8.26 44.21 -4.37
CA ASP A 82 -6.92 43.88 -3.89
C ASP A 82 -6.21 42.95 -4.89
N THR A 83 -5.13 43.43 -5.48
CA THR A 83 -4.33 42.73 -6.48
C THR A 83 -3.05 42.13 -5.87
N THR A 84 -2.93 42.10 -4.54
CA THR A 84 -1.77 41.54 -3.87
C THR A 84 -1.71 40.03 -4.13
N GLY A 85 -0.55 39.56 -4.58
CA GLY A 85 -0.33 38.13 -4.81
C GLY A 85 -0.48 37.33 -3.52
N SER A 86 -1.12 36.17 -3.59
CA SER A 86 -1.25 35.26 -2.47
C SER A 86 -0.52 33.94 -2.78
N GLU A 87 0.28 33.49 -1.83
CA GLU A 87 0.89 32.15 -1.90
C GLU A 87 -0.08 31.13 -1.30
N GLY A 88 -0.42 30.11 -2.09
CA GLY A 88 -1.35 29.06 -1.64
C GLY A 88 -0.93 27.66 -2.06
N ILE A 89 0.21 27.53 -2.76
CA ILE A 89 0.70 26.26 -3.29
C ILE A 89 2.02 25.89 -2.60
N THR A 90 2.13 24.65 -2.17
CA THR A 90 3.36 24.08 -1.62
C THR A 90 3.58 22.67 -2.17
N VAL A 91 4.75 22.12 -1.95
CA VAL A 91 5.10 20.75 -2.35
C VAL A 91 5.53 19.98 -1.12
N SER A 92 4.87 18.87 -0.84
CA SER A 92 5.36 17.93 0.17
C SER A 92 6.30 16.92 -0.47
N GLN A 93 7.27 16.47 0.30
CA GLN A 93 8.30 15.56 -0.14
C GLN A 93 8.29 14.27 0.69
N ALA A 94 8.26 13.12 0.03
CA ALA A 94 8.43 11.84 0.66
C ALA A 94 9.69 11.14 0.13
N THR A 95 10.42 10.50 1.02
CA THR A 95 11.63 9.75 0.68
C THR A 95 11.30 8.33 0.26
N TRP A 96 12.06 7.78 -0.66
CA TRP A 96 11.95 6.39 -1.06
C TRP A 96 12.35 5.44 0.07
N ARG A 97 11.69 4.28 0.12
CA ARG A 97 11.99 3.20 1.07
C ARG A 97 12.32 1.93 0.31
N ASN A 98 13.45 1.33 0.67
CA ASN A 98 14.01 0.19 -0.04
C ASN A 98 13.71 -1.10 0.73
N TYR A 99 13.13 -2.05 0.03
CA TYR A 99 12.91 -3.40 0.50
C TYR A 99 13.66 -4.38 -0.38
N GLY A 100 14.21 -5.42 0.20
CA GLY A 100 14.88 -6.44 -0.56
C GLY A 100 15.13 -7.70 0.23
N GLY A 101 15.26 -8.80 -0.47
CA GLY A 101 15.58 -10.09 0.08
C GLY A 101 16.33 -10.97 -0.91
N PRO A 102 17.08 -11.96 -0.42
CA PRO A 102 17.76 -12.92 -1.28
C PRO A 102 16.80 -14.03 -1.72
N VAL A 103 16.94 -14.46 -2.96
CA VAL A 103 16.43 -15.74 -3.48
C VAL A 103 17.62 -16.63 -3.67
N THR A 104 17.80 -17.64 -2.82
CA THR A 104 18.98 -18.50 -2.80
C THR A 104 18.61 -19.93 -3.16
N ILE A 105 19.39 -20.55 -4.04
CA ILE A 105 19.25 -21.94 -4.48
C ILE A 105 20.62 -22.60 -4.32
N THR A 106 20.66 -23.76 -3.63
CA THR A 106 21.90 -24.49 -3.42
C THR A 106 22.28 -25.33 -4.65
N GLY A 107 23.57 -25.51 -4.89
CA GLY A 107 24.05 -26.36 -6.00
C GLY A 107 23.59 -27.81 -5.87
N THR A 108 23.37 -28.29 -4.64
CA THR A 108 22.81 -29.63 -4.39
C THR A 108 21.37 -29.73 -4.89
N GLU A 109 20.53 -28.72 -4.60
CA GLU A 109 19.14 -28.68 -5.09
C GLU A 109 19.12 -28.58 -6.63
N ILE A 110 20.06 -27.84 -7.24
CA ILE A 110 20.19 -27.72 -8.70
C ILE A 110 20.50 -29.08 -9.32
N ARG A 111 21.43 -29.84 -8.71
CA ARG A 111 21.83 -31.18 -9.21
C ARG A 111 20.74 -32.22 -9.03
N GLN A 112 19.98 -32.14 -7.97
CA GLN A 112 18.86 -33.05 -7.68
C GLN A 112 17.65 -32.76 -8.58
N ASN A 113 17.46 -31.53 -9.03
CA ASN A 113 16.37 -31.09 -9.88
C ASN A 113 16.89 -30.74 -11.29
N ALA A 114 16.93 -31.71 -12.18
CA ALA A 114 17.34 -31.50 -13.58
C ALA A 114 16.12 -31.15 -14.47
N GLY A 115 16.33 -30.24 -15.44
CA GLY A 115 15.35 -29.90 -16.46
C GLY A 115 14.12 -29.13 -15.93
N GLU A 116 12.93 -29.61 -16.23
CA GLU A 116 11.67 -28.94 -15.87
C GLU A 116 11.47 -28.76 -14.35
N LYS A 117 11.99 -29.71 -13.54
CA LYS A 117 11.90 -29.62 -12.08
C LYS A 117 12.71 -28.44 -11.52
N LEU A 118 13.84 -28.10 -12.15
CA LEU A 118 14.64 -26.92 -11.76
C LEU A 118 13.87 -25.62 -12.00
N PHE A 119 13.11 -25.56 -13.07
CA PHE A 119 12.25 -24.41 -13.38
C PHE A 119 11.22 -24.21 -12.27
N ASP A 120 10.52 -25.30 -11.88
CA ASP A 120 9.49 -25.24 -10.82
C ASP A 120 10.08 -24.83 -9.47
N LEU A 121 11.29 -25.30 -9.12
CA LEU A 121 11.97 -24.93 -7.88
C LEU A 121 12.31 -23.44 -7.83
N VAL A 122 12.86 -22.88 -8.91
CA VAL A 122 13.18 -21.45 -9.00
C VAL A 122 11.92 -20.61 -8.86
N LYS A 123 10.87 -21.01 -9.56
CA LYS A 123 9.56 -20.36 -9.49
C LYS A 123 8.99 -20.39 -8.06
N ALA A 124 8.95 -21.54 -7.42
CA ALA A 124 8.42 -21.71 -6.08
C ALA A 124 9.20 -20.87 -5.03
N LYS A 125 10.53 -20.84 -5.09
CA LYS A 125 11.37 -20.04 -4.20
C LYS A 125 11.21 -18.53 -4.46
N THR A 126 11.03 -18.13 -5.70
CA THR A 126 10.77 -16.74 -6.04
C THR A 126 9.40 -16.29 -5.53
N GLU A 127 8.37 -17.10 -5.71
CA GLU A 127 7.02 -16.84 -5.17
C GLU A 127 7.03 -16.77 -3.63
N GLN A 128 7.72 -17.67 -2.97
CA GLN A 128 7.89 -17.65 -1.52
C GLN A 128 8.56 -16.35 -1.05
N SER A 129 9.64 -15.94 -1.70
CA SER A 129 10.37 -14.71 -1.36
C SER A 129 9.51 -13.46 -1.60
N MET A 130 8.71 -13.45 -2.67
CA MET A 130 7.76 -12.37 -2.94
C MET A 130 6.64 -12.31 -1.90
N MET A 131 6.09 -13.44 -1.49
CA MET A 131 5.08 -13.50 -0.41
C MET A 131 5.66 -12.97 0.90
N THR A 132 6.89 -13.38 1.25
CA THR A 132 7.58 -12.91 2.45
C THR A 132 7.83 -11.40 2.42
N LEU A 133 8.29 -10.87 1.28
CA LEU A 133 8.51 -9.44 1.12
C LEU A 133 7.23 -8.64 1.33
N LYS A 134 6.15 -9.12 0.79
CA LYS A 134 4.81 -8.55 0.89
C LYS A 134 4.27 -8.56 2.32
N ASP A 135 4.40 -9.68 3.02
CA ASP A 135 3.98 -9.75 4.42
C ASP A 135 4.79 -8.75 5.27
N ARG A 136 6.09 -8.60 4.96
CA ARG A 136 6.93 -7.61 5.61
C ARG A 136 6.47 -6.19 5.38
N ILE A 137 6.15 -5.84 4.13
CA ILE A 137 5.63 -4.51 3.79
C ILE A 137 4.29 -4.26 4.49
N ASN A 138 3.41 -5.28 4.55
CA ASN A 138 2.12 -5.14 5.24
C ASN A 138 2.27 -4.90 6.74
N ILE A 139 3.14 -5.63 7.41
CA ILE A 139 3.46 -5.42 8.83
C ILE A 139 3.97 -3.99 9.04
N ASP A 140 4.86 -3.53 8.15
CA ASP A 140 5.45 -2.20 8.24
C ASP A 140 4.45 -1.07 7.96
N PHE A 141 3.35 -1.31 7.23
CA PHE A 141 2.25 -0.35 7.09
C PHE A 141 1.50 -0.05 8.39
N PHE A 142 1.45 -0.98 9.32
CA PHE A 142 0.68 -0.84 10.56
C PHE A 142 1.52 -0.58 11.81
N GLN A 143 2.79 -0.21 11.65
CA GLN A 143 3.63 0.13 12.79
C GLN A 143 3.18 1.38 13.52
N SER A 144 3.25 1.36 14.85
CA SER A 144 2.92 2.50 15.71
C SER A 144 3.99 3.60 15.69
N THR A 145 5.24 3.25 15.33
CA THR A 145 6.37 4.19 15.26
C THR A 145 7.02 4.17 13.88
N GLN A 146 7.39 5.34 13.37
CA GLN A 146 8.05 5.46 12.07
C GLN A 146 9.54 5.18 12.17
N ASP A 147 9.98 4.14 11.48
CA ASP A 147 11.40 3.87 11.24
C ASP A 147 11.82 4.53 9.91
N ALA A 148 13.01 5.13 9.90
CA ALA A 148 13.57 5.79 8.72
C ALA A 148 13.80 4.86 7.52
N LYS A 149 13.90 3.55 7.73
CA LYS A 149 14.12 2.55 6.67
C LYS A 149 12.83 1.93 6.13
N LYS A 150 11.71 2.11 6.84
CA LYS A 150 10.44 1.45 6.55
C LYS A 150 9.48 2.38 5.83
N VAL A 151 8.54 1.79 5.10
CA VAL A 151 7.45 2.51 4.45
C VAL A 151 6.69 3.37 5.45
N GLN A 152 6.09 4.45 4.99
CA GLN A 152 5.27 5.33 5.82
C GLN A 152 4.12 4.53 6.45
N ALA A 153 4.10 4.51 7.78
CA ALA A 153 3.09 3.77 8.54
C ALA A 153 1.73 4.48 8.52
N LEU A 154 0.67 3.70 8.34
CA LEU A 154 -0.71 4.20 8.28
C LEU A 154 -1.14 4.88 9.60
N PRO A 155 -0.83 4.33 10.82
CA PRO A 155 -1.17 4.99 12.08
C PRO A 155 -0.59 6.40 12.22
N ILE A 156 0.60 6.64 11.64
CA ILE A 156 1.29 7.94 11.66
C ILE A 156 0.78 8.84 10.54
N LEU A 157 0.49 8.24 9.38
CA LEU A 157 -0.11 8.97 8.27
C LEU A 157 -1.48 9.53 8.65
N VAL A 158 -2.28 8.74 9.38
CA VAL A 158 -3.62 9.11 9.87
C VAL A 158 -3.53 9.54 11.35
N ASP A 159 -2.79 10.61 11.58
CA ASP A 159 -2.64 11.21 12.92
C ASP A 159 -2.74 12.74 12.84
N ALA A 160 -3.12 13.37 13.94
CA ALA A 160 -3.30 14.83 14.00
C ALA A 160 -1.99 15.60 14.22
N THR A 161 -0.99 14.98 14.85
CA THR A 161 0.22 15.66 15.36
C THR A 161 1.51 15.29 14.67
N SER A 162 1.54 14.18 13.93
CA SER A 162 2.76 13.63 13.33
C SER A 162 3.26 14.43 12.13
N THR A 163 4.58 14.52 11.98
CA THR A 163 5.22 15.02 10.75
C THR A 163 5.16 13.96 9.67
N VAL A 164 4.58 14.29 8.52
CA VAL A 164 4.41 13.40 7.38
C VAL A 164 4.79 14.15 6.10
N GLN A 165 5.59 13.52 5.23
CA GLN A 165 6.05 14.11 3.96
C GLN A 165 6.72 15.48 4.16
N ASP A 166 7.57 15.58 5.17
CA ASP A 166 8.29 16.80 5.58
C ASP A 166 7.40 17.98 6.02
N VAL A 167 6.08 17.76 6.18
CA VAL A 167 5.14 18.76 6.69
C VAL A 167 4.75 18.42 8.13
N ASN A 168 5.01 19.35 9.05
CA ASN A 168 4.64 19.20 10.45
C ASN A 168 3.19 19.64 10.68
N SER A 169 2.34 18.72 11.14
CA SER A 169 0.93 18.97 11.39
C SER A 169 0.67 19.91 12.58
N THR A 170 1.61 19.99 13.54
CA THR A 170 1.44 20.87 14.70
C THR A 170 1.52 22.33 14.29
N THR A 171 2.40 22.67 13.33
CA THR A 171 2.51 24.02 12.78
C THR A 171 1.53 24.27 11.62
N SER A 172 1.16 23.20 10.88
CA SER A 172 0.31 23.26 9.70
C SER A 172 -1.02 22.58 9.96
N SER A 173 -1.97 23.27 10.60
CA SER A 173 -3.28 22.70 10.97
C SER A 173 -4.09 22.20 9.76
N TRP A 174 -3.82 22.74 8.57
CA TRP A 174 -4.41 22.29 7.31
C TRP A 174 -3.91 20.90 6.87
N TRP A 175 -2.86 20.34 7.52
CA TRP A 175 -2.27 19.03 7.22
C TRP A 175 -2.57 17.98 8.28
N GLN A 176 -3.62 18.16 9.07
CA GLN A 176 -4.01 17.21 10.12
C GLN A 176 -5.03 16.20 9.59
N ALA A 177 -4.83 14.91 9.92
CA ALA A 177 -5.84 13.89 9.70
C ALA A 177 -6.94 13.97 10.79
N GLN A 178 -8.08 13.34 10.53
CA GLN A 178 -9.20 13.30 11.46
C GLN A 178 -9.01 12.15 12.45
N VAL A 179 -8.87 12.46 13.72
CA VAL A 179 -8.75 11.46 14.79
C VAL A 179 -9.93 11.59 15.72
N ILE A 180 -10.71 10.53 15.87
CA ILE A 180 -11.89 10.46 16.70
C ILE A 180 -11.63 9.47 17.83
N THR A 181 -11.88 9.88 19.06
CA THR A 181 -11.86 8.96 20.21
C THR A 181 -13.21 8.26 20.28
N GLY A 182 -13.20 6.95 20.06
CA GLY A 182 -14.36 6.09 20.14
C GLY A 182 -14.71 5.72 21.59
N GLY A 183 -15.40 4.63 21.74
CA GLY A 183 -15.83 4.03 23.02
C GLY A 183 -16.47 2.68 22.73
N SER A 184 -17.47 2.26 23.54
CA SER A 184 -18.20 1.03 23.24
C SER A 184 -18.85 1.09 21.85
N PHE A 185 -18.51 0.11 21.01
CA PHE A 185 -19.01 0.02 19.64
C PHE A 185 -20.54 -0.12 19.61
N ALA A 186 -21.10 -0.89 20.54
CA ALA A 186 -22.54 -1.09 20.66
C ALA A 186 -23.30 0.22 20.91
N ALA A 187 -22.71 1.15 21.67
CA ALA A 187 -23.35 2.42 22.03
C ALA A 187 -23.14 3.53 20.97
N ARG A 188 -21.95 3.62 20.40
CA ARG A 188 -21.53 4.77 19.57
C ARG A 188 -20.90 4.41 18.23
N GLY A 189 -20.50 3.17 17.98
CA GLY A 189 -19.67 2.79 16.86
C GLY A 189 -20.19 3.29 15.50
N GLN A 190 -21.47 3.10 15.21
CA GLN A 190 -22.07 3.60 13.97
C GLN A 190 -22.16 5.14 13.92
N ALA A 191 -22.34 5.80 15.06
CA ALA A 191 -22.37 7.28 15.13
C ALA A 191 -20.97 7.85 14.89
N ASP A 192 -19.94 7.25 15.49
CA ASP A 192 -18.53 7.64 15.29
C ASP A 192 -18.09 7.42 13.84
N MET A 193 -18.51 6.32 13.20
CA MET A 193 -18.28 6.07 11.77
C MET A 193 -18.93 7.14 10.88
N ARG A 194 -20.17 7.55 11.17
CA ARG A 194 -20.86 8.62 10.44
C ARG A 194 -20.15 9.95 10.63
N ASN A 195 -19.75 10.29 11.86
CA ASN A 195 -18.97 11.50 12.13
C ASN A 195 -17.66 11.52 11.35
N ALA A 196 -16.90 10.40 11.35
CA ALA A 196 -15.69 10.28 10.56
C ALA A 196 -15.93 10.49 9.06
N ARG A 197 -16.97 9.88 8.52
CA ARG A 197 -17.35 10.06 7.11
C ARG A 197 -17.66 11.52 6.79
N ASP A 198 -18.44 12.17 7.63
CA ASP A 198 -18.89 13.54 7.40
C ASP A 198 -17.69 14.51 7.46
N LEU A 199 -16.73 14.29 8.37
CA LEU A 199 -15.48 15.04 8.42
C LEU A 199 -14.63 14.82 7.15
N ILE A 200 -14.54 13.59 6.65
CA ILE A 200 -13.85 13.26 5.37
C ILE A 200 -14.48 14.01 4.20
N MET A 201 -15.82 14.03 4.14
CA MET A 201 -16.56 14.70 3.07
C MET A 201 -16.42 16.23 3.14
N GLN A 202 -16.41 16.80 4.34
CA GLN A 202 -16.21 18.25 4.55
C GLN A 202 -14.79 18.70 4.19
N ALA A 203 -13.80 17.83 4.34
CA ALA A 203 -12.40 18.13 4.02
C ALA A 203 -12.07 18.11 2.52
N GLY A 204 -13.00 17.70 1.67
CA GLY A 204 -12.83 17.63 0.23
C GLY A 204 -13.36 18.85 -0.52
N GLN A 205 -12.86 19.09 -1.72
CA GLN A 205 -13.42 20.09 -2.62
C GLN A 205 -14.67 19.56 -3.35
N GLY A 206 -15.71 20.37 -3.42
CA GLY A 206 -16.76 20.25 -4.42
C GLY A 206 -17.48 18.89 -4.52
N GLY A 207 -17.90 18.27 -3.40
CA GLY A 207 -18.63 17.02 -3.43
C GLY A 207 -17.72 15.77 -3.44
N SER A 208 -16.65 15.82 -2.68
CA SER A 208 -15.74 14.68 -2.52
C SER A 208 -16.48 13.43 -2.05
N SER A 209 -16.11 12.29 -2.63
CA SER A 209 -16.63 10.98 -2.25
C SER A 209 -16.29 10.67 -0.78
N GLY A 210 -17.16 9.93 -0.12
CA GLY A 210 -16.90 9.38 1.21
C GLY A 210 -15.74 8.37 1.21
N PRO A 211 -15.50 7.70 2.34
CA PRO A 211 -14.52 6.63 2.40
C PRO A 211 -14.90 5.49 1.44
N SER A 212 -13.92 4.86 0.81
CA SER A 212 -14.10 3.68 -0.04
C SER A 212 -13.63 2.39 0.64
N LEU A 213 -12.76 2.51 1.66
CA LEU A 213 -12.34 1.40 2.52
C LEU A 213 -12.49 1.79 4.00
N VAL A 214 -13.08 0.88 4.77
CA VAL A 214 -13.01 0.87 6.23
C VAL A 214 -12.17 -0.33 6.64
N LEU A 215 -11.03 -0.07 7.25
CA LEU A 215 -10.09 -1.11 7.68
C LEU A 215 -10.02 -1.16 9.19
N THR A 216 -10.19 -2.35 9.76
CA THR A 216 -10.28 -2.52 11.21
C THR A 216 -9.70 -3.85 11.68
N THR A 217 -9.80 -4.14 12.97
CA THR A 217 -9.47 -5.44 13.55
C THR A 217 -10.64 -6.42 13.38
N ARG A 218 -10.34 -7.72 13.46
CA ARG A 218 -11.35 -8.78 13.39
C ARG A 218 -12.47 -8.59 14.43
N LEU A 219 -12.12 -8.23 15.66
CA LEU A 219 -13.11 -8.02 16.74
C LEU A 219 -14.13 -6.95 16.37
N ILE A 220 -13.66 -5.80 15.89
CA ILE A 220 -14.53 -4.68 15.53
C ILE A 220 -15.37 -5.03 14.28
N TYR A 221 -14.79 -5.80 13.36
CA TYR A 221 -15.52 -6.30 12.19
C TYR A 221 -16.71 -7.19 12.62
N GLU A 222 -16.50 -8.12 13.56
CA GLU A 222 -17.53 -8.98 14.12
C GLU A 222 -18.61 -8.15 14.88
N LEU A 223 -18.21 -7.14 15.63
CA LEU A 223 -19.13 -6.21 16.30
C LEU A 223 -19.98 -5.41 15.29
N TYR A 224 -19.34 -4.97 14.20
CA TYR A 224 -20.06 -4.30 13.11
C TYR A 224 -21.05 -5.25 12.44
N GLU A 225 -20.66 -6.47 12.14
CA GLU A 225 -21.56 -7.49 11.57
C GLU A 225 -22.75 -7.76 12.50
N ALA A 226 -22.50 -7.89 13.80
CA ALA A 226 -23.57 -8.10 14.80
C ALA A 226 -24.50 -6.90 14.91
N SER A 227 -24.02 -5.69 14.66
CA SER A 227 -24.82 -4.46 14.70
C SER A 227 -25.78 -4.29 13.51
N LEU A 228 -25.60 -5.08 12.45
CA LEU A 228 -26.46 -5.05 11.27
C LEU A 228 -27.75 -5.84 11.56
N VAL A 229 -28.88 -5.20 11.33
CA VAL A 229 -30.20 -5.85 11.49
C VAL A 229 -30.30 -6.97 10.44
N GLN A 230 -30.77 -8.16 10.87
CA GLN A 230 -31.04 -9.30 9.98
C GLN A 230 -32.03 -8.90 8.87
N GLY A 231 -31.58 -8.68 7.68
CA GLY A 231 -32.39 -8.25 6.54
C GLY A 231 -31.79 -7.11 5.73
N ILE A 232 -30.79 -6.43 6.25
CA ILE A 232 -30.06 -5.36 5.56
C ILE A 232 -28.58 -5.77 5.41
N ARG A 233 -28.33 -6.96 4.94
CA ARG A 233 -27.00 -7.37 4.48
C ARG A 233 -26.85 -6.91 3.05
N TYR A 234 -26.14 -5.82 2.84
CA TYR A 234 -25.75 -5.40 1.50
C TYR A 234 -24.57 -6.26 1.04
N GLU A 235 -24.86 -7.35 0.34
CA GLU A 235 -23.85 -8.12 -0.37
C GLU A 235 -23.48 -7.37 -1.65
N SER A 236 -22.21 -7.08 -1.82
CA SER A 236 -21.68 -6.59 -3.09
C SER A 236 -21.73 -7.71 -4.11
N ARG A 237 -22.56 -7.61 -5.15
CA ARG A 237 -22.59 -8.54 -6.27
C ARG A 237 -21.27 -8.60 -7.06
N ASP A 238 -20.43 -7.58 -6.96
CA ASP A 238 -19.11 -7.52 -7.61
C ASP A 238 -18.01 -8.27 -6.84
N ALA A 239 -18.32 -8.87 -5.69
CA ALA A 239 -17.40 -9.70 -4.91
C ALA A 239 -17.35 -11.16 -5.40
N GLY A 240 -17.85 -11.47 -6.59
CA GLY A 240 -17.91 -12.81 -7.17
C GLY A 240 -16.57 -13.50 -7.42
N ASP A 241 -15.44 -12.83 -7.13
CA ASP A 241 -14.11 -13.38 -7.35
C ASP A 241 -13.23 -13.47 -6.09
N ALA A 242 -13.80 -13.28 -4.91
CA ALA A 242 -13.03 -13.47 -3.68
C ALA A 242 -13.95 -13.99 -2.58
N SER A 243 -13.64 -15.17 -2.11
CA SER A 243 -14.29 -15.95 -1.06
C SER A 243 -14.45 -15.27 0.32
N PHE A 244 -14.49 -13.97 0.38
CA PHE A 244 -14.82 -13.18 1.55
C PHE A 244 -15.82 -12.10 1.13
N GLY A 245 -17.09 -12.31 1.46
CA GLY A 245 -18.10 -11.28 1.34
C GLY A 245 -17.67 -10.08 2.20
N SER A 246 -17.13 -9.01 1.59
CA SER A 246 -16.85 -7.78 2.32
C SER A 246 -18.17 -7.11 2.65
N LEU A 247 -18.38 -6.83 3.94
CA LEU A 247 -19.51 -6.05 4.38
C LEU A 247 -19.40 -4.63 3.82
N LYS A 248 -20.52 -4.06 3.39
CA LYS A 248 -20.56 -2.66 2.94
C LYS A 248 -21.11 -1.76 4.03
N TRP A 249 -20.50 -0.60 4.18
CA TRP A 249 -21.02 0.49 4.98
C TRP A 249 -21.06 1.77 4.14
N SER A 250 -22.24 2.27 3.82
CA SER A 250 -22.40 3.38 2.88
C SER A 250 -21.74 3.05 1.53
N THR A 251 -20.75 3.80 1.09
CA THR A 251 -19.96 3.55 -0.14
C THR A 251 -18.71 2.73 0.08
N ALA A 252 -18.34 2.48 1.35
CA ALA A 252 -17.10 1.82 1.71
C ALA A 252 -17.26 0.30 1.87
N ASN A 253 -16.23 -0.44 1.46
CA ASN A 253 -16.07 -1.84 1.85
C ASN A 253 -15.46 -1.89 3.26
N VAL A 254 -16.05 -2.68 4.15
CA VAL A 254 -15.50 -2.95 5.48
C VAL A 254 -14.67 -4.22 5.41
N ASP A 255 -13.40 -4.13 5.76
CA ASP A 255 -12.48 -5.25 5.74
C ASP A 255 -11.63 -5.26 7.02
N PHE A 256 -11.01 -6.38 7.34
CA PHE A 256 -10.14 -6.48 8.49
C PHE A 256 -8.72 -6.93 8.10
N ASP A 257 -7.73 -6.42 8.84
CA ASP A 257 -6.33 -6.85 8.71
C ASP A 257 -5.80 -7.21 10.10
N PRO A 258 -5.12 -8.35 10.26
CA PRO A 258 -4.59 -8.79 11.54
C PRO A 258 -3.51 -7.86 12.12
N ASN A 259 -2.89 -7.03 11.29
CA ASN A 259 -1.83 -6.10 11.71
C ASN A 259 -2.37 -4.74 12.21
N VAL A 260 -3.66 -4.49 12.08
CA VAL A 260 -4.30 -3.29 12.64
C VAL A 260 -4.25 -3.34 14.16
N ALA A 261 -3.88 -2.22 14.80
CA ALA A 261 -3.83 -2.15 16.26
C ALA A 261 -5.22 -2.34 16.87
N THR A 262 -5.26 -2.99 18.04
CA THR A 262 -6.51 -3.28 18.74
C THR A 262 -7.25 -1.98 19.10
N GLY A 263 -8.54 -1.93 18.82
CA GLY A 263 -9.37 -0.76 19.10
C GLY A 263 -9.26 0.36 18.07
N GLU A 264 -8.62 0.12 16.92
CA GLU A 264 -8.50 1.11 15.85
C GLU A 264 -9.33 0.73 14.61
N MET A 265 -9.86 1.76 13.97
CA MET A 265 -10.57 1.66 12.69
C MET A 265 -10.15 2.83 11.81
N TYR A 266 -9.78 2.54 10.58
CA TYR A 266 -9.35 3.51 9.56
C TYR A 266 -10.43 3.67 8.50
N LEU A 267 -10.77 4.90 8.14
CA LEU A 267 -11.66 5.25 7.05
C LEU A 267 -10.87 5.97 5.98
N LEU A 268 -10.70 5.31 4.82
CA LEU A 268 -9.78 5.71 3.77
C LEU A 268 -10.54 5.96 2.46
N PRO A 269 -10.52 7.19 1.92
CA PRO A 269 -10.97 7.46 0.56
C PRO A 269 -9.88 7.09 -0.45
N SER A 270 -10.27 6.60 -1.62
CA SER A 270 -9.33 6.14 -2.65
C SER A 270 -8.44 7.24 -3.22
N ASP A 271 -8.96 8.45 -3.34
CA ASP A 271 -8.25 9.58 -3.95
C ASP A 271 -7.24 10.28 -3.02
N ALA A 272 -7.29 10.03 -1.70
CA ALA A 272 -6.38 10.65 -0.74
C ALA A 272 -5.12 9.84 -0.42
N LEU A 273 -5.08 8.55 -0.75
CA LEU A 273 -3.98 7.64 -0.41
C LEU A 273 -3.42 6.99 -1.67
N LYS A 274 -2.09 7.02 -1.84
CA LYS A 274 -1.40 6.42 -2.99
C LYS A 274 -0.19 5.63 -2.54
N LEU A 275 0.02 4.47 -3.17
CA LEU A 275 1.27 3.73 -3.11
C LEU A 275 2.12 4.09 -4.32
N VAL A 276 3.24 4.74 -4.08
CA VAL A 276 4.17 5.11 -5.14
C VAL A 276 5.30 4.11 -5.17
N VAL A 277 5.54 3.54 -6.35
CA VAL A 277 6.56 2.52 -6.62
C VAL A 277 7.55 3.08 -7.62
N HIS A 278 8.85 2.88 -7.38
CA HIS A 278 9.88 3.36 -8.31
C HIS A 278 9.86 2.56 -9.62
N SER A 279 9.98 3.25 -10.76
CA SER A 279 9.90 2.64 -12.09
C SER A 279 10.91 1.51 -12.31
N ASP A 280 12.14 1.68 -11.80
CA ASP A 280 13.26 0.76 -12.05
C ASP A 280 13.40 -0.32 -10.95
N ALA A 281 12.65 -0.21 -9.86
CA ALA A 281 12.70 -1.11 -8.72
C ALA A 281 11.31 -1.53 -8.23
N ALA A 282 10.41 -1.81 -9.17
CA ALA A 282 9.05 -2.29 -8.89
C ALA A 282 9.05 -3.81 -8.71
N MET A 283 9.55 -4.32 -7.58
CA MET A 283 9.70 -5.75 -7.30
C MET A 283 10.52 -6.47 -8.38
N THR A 284 11.70 -5.96 -8.67
CA THR A 284 12.61 -6.52 -9.68
C THR A 284 13.45 -7.64 -9.09
N LEU A 285 13.52 -8.77 -9.78
CA LEU A 285 14.45 -9.85 -9.49
C LEU A 285 15.76 -9.61 -10.28
N GLY A 286 16.87 -9.53 -9.55
CA GLY A 286 18.19 -9.41 -10.14
C GLY A 286 18.67 -10.70 -10.80
N GLU A 287 19.88 -10.65 -11.36
CA GLU A 287 20.52 -11.84 -11.91
C GLU A 287 20.98 -12.79 -10.81
N PHE A 288 20.87 -14.10 -11.08
CA PHE A 288 21.47 -15.11 -10.22
C PHE A 288 22.98 -15.07 -10.37
N LYS A 289 23.70 -14.90 -9.27
CA LYS A 289 25.16 -14.90 -9.19
C LYS A 289 25.62 -16.00 -8.26
N GLU A 290 26.77 -16.59 -8.60
CA GLU A 290 27.46 -17.56 -7.76
C GLU A 290 28.56 -16.83 -6.97
N PRO A 291 28.51 -16.85 -5.63
CA PRO A 291 29.65 -16.43 -4.82
C PRO A 291 30.84 -17.37 -5.01
N VAL A 292 32.05 -16.82 -4.92
CA VAL A 292 33.28 -17.61 -5.15
C VAL A 292 33.47 -18.70 -4.09
N ASP A 293 32.96 -18.50 -2.89
CA ASP A 293 33.24 -19.34 -1.72
C ASP A 293 32.12 -20.38 -1.42
N GLN A 294 31.03 -20.37 -2.19
CA GLN A 294 29.85 -21.20 -1.86
C GLN A 294 29.21 -21.75 -3.13
N ASP A 295 28.80 -23.02 -3.08
CA ASP A 295 28.04 -23.70 -4.14
C ASP A 295 26.54 -23.33 -4.03
N ILE A 296 26.25 -22.03 -4.22
CA ILE A 296 24.91 -21.48 -4.19
C ILE A 296 24.70 -20.47 -5.32
N ARG A 297 23.47 -20.33 -5.79
CA ARG A 297 23.06 -19.26 -6.70
C ARG A 297 22.11 -18.31 -5.97
N THR A 298 22.46 -17.05 -5.94
CA THR A 298 21.70 -16.03 -5.23
C THR A 298 21.28 -14.90 -6.16
N ALA A 299 20.00 -14.58 -6.16
CA ALA A 299 19.45 -13.39 -6.78
C ALA A 299 18.89 -12.44 -5.70
N LYS A 300 18.88 -11.15 -5.98
CA LYS A 300 18.28 -10.14 -5.10
C LYS A 300 16.92 -9.75 -5.63
N LEU A 301 15.88 -9.87 -4.81
CA LEU A 301 14.58 -9.29 -5.05
C LEU A 301 14.56 -7.89 -4.42
N LEU A 302 14.31 -6.85 -5.22
CA LEU A 302 14.35 -5.46 -4.79
C LEU A 302 13.02 -4.77 -5.06
N ALA A 303 12.54 -3.99 -4.09
CA ALA A 303 11.39 -3.12 -4.23
C ALA A 303 11.70 -1.75 -3.61
N MET A 304 11.35 -0.69 -4.31
CA MET A 304 11.53 0.68 -3.86
C MET A 304 10.18 1.39 -3.93
N LEU A 305 9.60 1.69 -2.79
CA LEU A 305 8.23 2.20 -2.69
C LEU A 305 8.03 3.09 -1.47
N ASN A 306 6.94 3.86 -1.46
CA ASN A 306 6.46 4.51 -0.25
C ASN A 306 4.96 4.77 -0.33
N LEU A 307 4.30 4.86 0.83
CA LEU A 307 2.91 5.25 0.97
C LEU A 307 2.83 6.76 1.16
N VAL A 308 2.07 7.44 0.31
CA VAL A 308 1.92 8.89 0.33
C VAL A 308 0.46 9.30 0.35
N THR A 309 0.19 10.46 0.90
CA THR A 309 -1.15 11.06 0.86
C THR A 309 -1.15 12.35 0.03
N THR A 310 -2.22 12.55 -0.71
CA THR A 310 -2.47 13.78 -1.47
C THR A 310 -3.27 14.80 -0.66
N ASN A 311 -4.14 14.31 0.24
CA ASN A 311 -4.95 15.14 1.12
C ASN A 311 -5.14 14.45 2.46
N ARG A 312 -4.31 14.79 3.43
CA ARG A 312 -4.29 14.15 4.74
C ARG A 312 -5.57 14.43 5.55
N ARG A 313 -6.20 15.59 5.38
CA ARG A 313 -7.46 15.95 6.06
C ARG A 313 -8.62 15.00 5.76
N ARG A 314 -8.54 14.28 4.65
CA ARG A 314 -9.54 13.30 4.23
C ARG A 314 -9.30 11.90 4.77
N LEU A 315 -8.23 11.68 5.50
CA LEU A 315 -7.97 10.43 6.20
C LEU A 315 -8.52 10.51 7.60
N ALA A 316 -9.23 9.48 8.04
CA ALA A 316 -9.78 9.43 9.40
C ALA A 316 -9.43 8.12 10.10
N LYS A 317 -9.19 8.19 11.41
CA LYS A 317 -9.13 7.02 12.29
C LYS A 317 -10.01 7.21 13.51
N ILE A 318 -10.58 6.12 13.96
CA ILE A 318 -11.29 6.03 15.25
C ILE A 318 -10.42 5.17 16.14
N THR A 319 -10.10 5.66 17.32
CA THR A 319 -9.24 4.99 18.32
C THR A 319 -10.03 4.59 19.55
N SER A 320 -9.49 3.72 20.39
CA SER A 320 -10.09 3.31 21.66
C SER A 320 -11.49 2.70 21.54
N ILE A 321 -11.73 1.97 20.45
CA ILE A 321 -12.99 1.23 20.29
C ILE A 321 -12.95 -0.01 21.19
N THR A 322 -14.00 -0.16 21.99
CA THR A 322 -14.24 -1.32 22.86
C THR A 322 -15.53 -2.04 22.44
N ALA A 323 -15.72 -3.26 22.95
CA ALA A 323 -16.95 -4.02 22.70
C ALA A 323 -18.19 -3.36 23.30
#